data_d0a8d9d67d56a539437e7a8ff9e09f96
#
_entry.id   d0a8d9d67d56a539437e7a8ff9e09f96
#
_cell.length_a   1.000
_cell.length_b   1.000
_cell.length_c   1.000
_cell.angle_alpha   90.00
_cell.angle_beta   90.00
_cell.angle_gamma   90.00
#
_symmetry.space_group_name_H-M   'P 1'
#
loop_
_entity.id
_entity.type
_entity.pdbx_description
1 polymer ?
#
loop_
_entity_poly.entity_id
_entity_poly.type
_entity_poly.pdbx_seq_one_letter_code
_entity_poly.pdbx_strand_id
1 'polypeptide(L)'
;MSETVLRVHRLRPTARIPARQTAAASGYDLHACLDAPVAIGELPVRVPCGFAIAAPAGTDVQVRPRSGLAARGVMAVFGTVDADYRGELMVTLYRLPGAEPFTVHDGDRIAQLVIARFAPTRWHEVERLDDTPRGAGGHGSTGLV
;
A
#
# COMPACT_ATOMS: atom_id res chain seq x y z
N MET A 1 -23.36 -7.81 -1.86
CA MET A 1 -22.37 -7.81 -0.76
C MET A 1 -22.57 -6.54 0.06
N SER A 2 -22.53 -6.64 1.38
CA SER A 2 -22.59 -5.45 2.24
C SER A 2 -21.33 -4.59 2.06
N GLU A 3 -21.49 -3.28 2.03
CA GLU A 3 -20.40 -2.32 1.96
C GLU A 3 -19.52 -2.43 3.21
N THR A 4 -18.20 -2.34 3.02
CA THR A 4 -17.23 -2.30 4.12
C THR A 4 -16.98 -0.85 4.50
N VAL A 5 -17.27 -0.49 5.74
CA VAL A 5 -17.10 0.87 6.25
C VAL A 5 -15.78 0.97 7.02
N LEU A 6 -14.88 1.82 6.57
CA LEU A 6 -13.69 2.24 7.30
C LEU A 6 -13.97 3.59 7.98
N ARG A 7 -13.69 3.66 9.28
CA ARG A 7 -13.73 4.94 9.99
C ARG A 7 -12.41 5.66 9.77
N VAL A 8 -12.45 6.96 9.56
CA VAL A 8 -11.27 7.80 9.34
C VAL A 8 -11.27 8.98 10.31
N HIS A 9 -10.10 9.28 10.86
CA HIS A 9 -9.87 10.43 11.72
C HIS A 9 -8.79 11.31 11.11
N ARG A 10 -9.12 12.56 10.76
CA ARG A 10 -8.13 13.54 10.33
C ARG A 10 -7.29 13.99 11.50
N LEU A 11 -5.98 13.83 11.39
CA LEU A 11 -5.00 14.32 12.35
C LEU A 11 -4.54 15.74 12.00
N ARG A 12 -4.72 16.14 10.73
CA ARG A 12 -4.39 17.47 10.21
C ARG A 12 -5.54 18.00 9.36
N PRO A 13 -5.89 19.31 9.46
CA PRO A 13 -7.00 19.89 8.69
C PRO A 13 -6.82 19.75 7.17
N THR A 14 -5.59 19.77 6.69
CA THR A 14 -5.22 19.68 5.27
C THR A 14 -5.21 18.25 4.74
N ALA A 15 -5.35 17.22 5.60
CA ALA A 15 -5.38 15.84 5.18
C ALA A 15 -6.52 15.57 4.19
N ARG A 16 -6.23 14.77 3.16
CA ARG A 16 -7.21 14.37 2.15
C ARG A 16 -7.66 12.95 2.41
N ILE A 17 -8.96 12.74 2.54
CA ILE A 17 -9.52 11.40 2.69
C ILE A 17 -9.33 10.65 1.36
N PRO A 18 -8.87 9.38 1.40
CA PRO A 18 -8.67 8.59 0.20
C PRO A 18 -9.92 8.49 -0.65
N ALA A 19 -9.77 8.67 -1.96
CA ALA A 19 -10.85 8.58 -2.92
C ALA A 19 -10.43 7.78 -4.15
N ARG A 20 -11.40 7.14 -4.80
CA ARG A 20 -11.22 6.50 -6.10
C ARG A 20 -11.33 7.53 -7.20
N GLN A 21 -10.52 7.42 -8.25
CA GLN A 21 -10.62 8.28 -9.43
C GLN A 21 -11.81 7.88 -10.32
N THR A 22 -12.17 6.60 -10.32
CA THR A 22 -13.34 6.07 -11.03
C THR A 22 -14.09 5.08 -10.14
N ALA A 23 -15.35 4.86 -10.40
CA ALA A 23 -16.16 3.89 -9.64
C ALA A 23 -15.62 2.45 -9.72
N ALA A 24 -14.94 2.10 -10.82
CA ALA A 24 -14.36 0.78 -11.04
C ALA A 24 -12.90 0.66 -10.54
N ALA A 25 -12.29 1.73 -10.04
CA ALA A 25 -10.93 1.66 -9.51
C ALA A 25 -10.90 0.81 -8.23
N SER A 26 -9.91 -0.09 -8.12
CA SER A 26 -9.69 -0.90 -6.91
C SER A 26 -8.98 -0.11 -5.81
N GLY A 27 -8.13 0.84 -6.20
CA GLY A 27 -7.33 1.64 -5.28
C GLY A 27 -7.95 3.00 -4.96
N TYR A 28 -7.72 3.46 -3.74
CA TYR A 28 -8.01 4.81 -3.28
C TYR A 28 -6.72 5.60 -3.23
N ASP A 29 -6.66 6.77 -3.87
CA ASP A 29 -5.45 7.59 -3.86
C ASP A 29 -5.08 8.03 -2.45
N LEU A 30 -3.80 7.89 -2.12
CA LEU A 30 -3.17 8.42 -0.92
C LEU A 30 -2.39 9.68 -1.28
N HIS A 31 -2.67 10.77 -0.56
CA HIS A 31 -2.05 12.07 -0.77
C HIS A 31 -1.07 12.40 0.34
N ALA A 32 0.05 12.99 -0.03
CA ALA A 32 0.96 13.58 0.94
C ALA A 32 0.28 14.73 1.71
N CYS A 33 0.55 14.79 3.01
CA CYS A 33 0.10 15.88 3.89
C CYS A 33 1.34 16.51 4.54
N LEU A 34 1.86 17.57 3.92
CA LEU A 34 3.18 18.14 4.22
C LEU A 34 3.10 19.65 4.52
N ASP A 35 3.97 20.10 5.43
CA ASP A 35 4.18 21.54 5.66
C ASP A 35 5.22 22.15 4.71
N ALA A 36 6.13 21.30 4.19
CA ALA A 36 7.16 21.68 3.24
C ALA A 36 7.44 20.52 2.26
N PRO A 37 7.91 20.81 1.04
CA PRO A 37 8.28 19.77 0.08
C PRO A 37 9.36 18.84 0.62
N VAL A 38 9.30 17.56 0.22
CA VAL A 38 10.25 16.51 0.62
C VAL A 38 10.92 15.92 -0.62
N ALA A 39 12.24 16.05 -0.72
CA ALA A 39 13.01 15.39 -1.76
C ALA A 39 13.09 13.88 -1.51
N ILE A 40 12.82 13.08 -2.54
CA ILE A 40 12.88 11.62 -2.47
C ILE A 40 14.22 11.16 -3.06
N GLY A 41 15.08 10.63 -2.19
CA GLY A 41 16.35 10.05 -2.53
C GLY A 41 16.30 8.53 -2.65
N GLU A 42 17.47 7.91 -2.68
CA GLU A 42 17.62 6.44 -2.74
C GLU A 42 17.35 5.77 -1.39
N LEU A 43 17.49 6.52 -0.29
CA LEU A 43 17.12 6.03 1.03
C LEU A 43 15.62 6.20 1.26
N PRO A 44 14.95 5.22 1.90
CA PRO A 44 13.54 5.29 2.20
C PRO A 44 13.20 6.45 3.15
N VAL A 45 12.13 7.17 2.83
CA VAL A 45 11.59 8.27 3.63
C VAL A 45 10.09 8.05 3.85
N ARG A 46 9.61 8.27 5.07
CA ARG A 46 8.17 8.17 5.39
C ARG A 46 7.50 9.51 5.15
N VAL A 47 6.49 9.50 4.28
CA VAL A 47 5.67 10.66 3.95
C VAL A 47 4.30 10.53 4.62
N PRO A 48 3.92 11.47 5.49
CA PRO A 48 2.64 11.42 6.19
C PRO A 48 1.45 11.69 5.26
N CYS A 49 0.31 11.05 5.57
CA CYS A 49 -0.96 11.30 4.90
C CYS A 49 -1.93 12.15 5.73
N GLY A 50 -1.61 12.44 6.98
CA GLY A 50 -2.35 13.34 7.86
C GLY A 50 -3.64 12.77 8.44
N PHE A 51 -3.86 11.46 8.38
CA PHE A 51 -5.06 10.82 8.94
C PHE A 51 -4.75 9.41 9.47
N ALA A 52 -5.62 8.92 10.34
CA ALA A 52 -5.64 7.56 10.83
C ALA A 52 -6.94 6.87 10.43
N ILE A 53 -6.92 5.54 10.34
CA ILE A 53 -8.10 4.74 9.99
C ILE A 53 -8.37 3.65 11.03
N ALA A 54 -9.60 3.18 11.05
CA ALA A 54 -9.99 1.97 11.74
C ALA A 54 -10.78 1.08 10.77
N ALA A 55 -10.15 0.00 10.34
CA ALA A 55 -10.75 -1.02 9.50
C ALA A 55 -11.50 -2.05 10.36
N PRO A 56 -12.59 -2.64 9.87
CA PRO A 56 -13.24 -3.76 10.55
C PRO A 56 -12.33 -4.98 10.58
N ALA A 57 -12.49 -5.83 11.60
CA ALA A 57 -11.80 -7.12 11.66
C ALA A 57 -12.04 -7.94 10.39
N GLY A 58 -11.04 -8.70 9.96
CA GLY A 58 -11.10 -9.49 8.71
C GLY A 58 -10.88 -8.68 7.43
N THR A 59 -10.46 -7.40 7.57
CA THR A 59 -10.14 -6.53 6.45
C THR A 59 -8.62 -6.42 6.29
N ASP A 60 -8.15 -6.68 5.09
CA ASP A 60 -6.77 -6.46 4.65
C ASP A 60 -6.69 -5.09 3.98
N VAL A 61 -5.95 -4.18 4.60
CA VAL A 61 -5.73 -2.82 4.09
C VAL A 61 -4.27 -2.68 3.72
N GLN A 62 -4.01 -2.40 2.44
CA GLN A 62 -2.65 -2.35 1.92
C GLN A 62 -2.33 -1.02 1.26
N VAL A 63 -1.14 -0.50 1.57
CA VAL A 63 -0.50 0.57 0.80
C VAL A 63 0.23 -0.06 -0.38
N ARG A 64 -0.06 0.40 -1.59
CA ARG A 64 0.57 -0.08 -2.82
C ARG A 64 1.13 1.07 -3.64
N PRO A 65 2.18 0.83 -4.45
CA PRO A 65 2.71 1.82 -5.38
C PRO A 65 1.68 2.25 -6.41
N ARG A 66 1.88 3.42 -6.99
CA ARG A 66 1.19 3.88 -8.20
C ARG A 66 2.07 3.61 -9.41
N SER A 67 1.50 3.04 -10.46
CA SER A 67 2.22 2.67 -11.69
C SER A 67 2.93 3.86 -12.34
N GLY A 68 2.29 5.04 -12.36
CA GLY A 68 2.88 6.25 -12.95
C GLY A 68 4.13 6.75 -12.22
N LEU A 69 4.20 6.65 -10.89
CA LEU A 69 5.39 6.97 -10.12
C LEU A 69 6.46 5.88 -10.28
N ALA A 70 6.06 4.62 -10.24
CA ALA A 70 6.97 3.49 -10.43
C ALA A 70 7.66 3.55 -11.80
N ALA A 71 6.94 3.92 -12.87
CA ALA A 71 7.51 4.12 -14.20
C ALA A 71 8.58 5.24 -14.26
N ARG A 72 8.53 6.20 -13.33
CA ARG A 72 9.52 7.26 -13.16
C ARG A 72 10.64 6.88 -12.18
N GLY A 73 10.66 5.64 -11.70
CA GLY A 73 11.64 5.17 -10.72
C GLY A 73 11.38 5.62 -9.29
N VAL A 74 10.18 6.14 -8.98
CA VAL A 74 9.77 6.49 -7.61
C VAL A 74 8.89 5.38 -7.06
N MET A 75 9.40 4.69 -6.05
CA MET A 75 8.80 3.51 -5.49
C MET A 75 8.13 3.80 -4.14
N ALA A 76 6.93 3.28 -3.95
CA ALA A 76 6.32 3.17 -2.64
C ALA A 76 6.53 1.74 -2.11
N VAL A 77 6.94 1.63 -0.86
CA VAL A 77 7.05 0.33 -0.19
C VAL A 77 5.64 -0.20 0.07
N PHE A 78 5.42 -1.49 -0.23
CA PHE A 78 4.19 -2.16 0.17
C PHE A 78 4.03 -2.11 1.68
N GLY A 79 2.88 -1.67 2.15
CA GLY A 79 2.55 -1.59 3.57
C GLY A 79 1.28 -2.36 3.88
N THR A 80 1.28 -3.06 5.00
CA THR A 80 0.08 -3.68 5.57
C THR A 80 -0.39 -2.82 6.73
N VAL A 81 -1.66 -2.41 6.72
CA VAL A 81 -2.28 -1.65 7.80
C VAL A 81 -3.24 -2.57 8.53
N ASP A 82 -2.82 -3.03 9.69
CA ASP A 82 -3.61 -3.93 10.53
C ASP A 82 -4.92 -3.27 11.00
N ALA A 83 -5.97 -4.06 11.16
CA ALA A 83 -7.30 -3.55 11.54
C ALA A 83 -7.30 -2.84 12.91
N ASP A 84 -6.37 -3.19 13.80
CA ASP A 84 -6.18 -2.60 15.12
C ASP A 84 -5.12 -1.48 15.15
N TYR A 85 -4.46 -1.17 14.04
CA TYR A 85 -3.55 -0.02 13.96
C TYR A 85 -4.34 1.29 14.05
N ARG A 86 -3.89 2.22 14.88
CA ARG A 86 -4.53 3.53 15.12
C ARG A 86 -3.59 4.71 14.91
N GLY A 87 -2.37 4.46 14.45
CA GLY A 87 -1.41 5.52 14.13
C GLY A 87 -1.71 6.22 12.82
N GLU A 88 -0.97 7.29 12.54
CA GLU A 88 -1.04 8.00 11.27
C GLU A 88 -0.64 7.08 10.12
N LEU A 89 -1.41 7.13 9.05
CA LEU A 89 -1.07 6.43 7.81
C LEU A 89 0.06 7.16 7.11
N MET A 90 1.13 6.42 6.83
CA MET A 90 2.33 6.92 6.20
C MET A 90 2.68 6.09 4.97
N VAL A 91 3.28 6.74 3.98
CA VAL A 91 3.80 6.06 2.79
C VAL A 91 5.32 6.16 2.81
N THR A 92 6.00 5.04 2.75
CA THR A 92 7.46 5.00 2.61
C THR A 92 7.82 5.05 1.12
N LEU A 93 8.55 6.08 0.73
CA LEU A 93 8.99 6.30 -0.66
C LEU A 93 10.51 6.26 -0.76
N TYR A 94 11.00 5.80 -1.88
CA TYR A 94 12.41 5.91 -2.29
C TYR A 94 12.51 6.00 -3.81
N ARG A 95 13.64 6.47 -4.30
CA ARG A 95 13.92 6.63 -5.72
C ARG A 95 14.98 5.61 -6.15
N LEU A 96 14.77 4.97 -7.29
CA LEU A 96 15.76 4.07 -7.87
C LEU A 96 17.03 4.85 -8.30
N PRO A 97 18.22 4.24 -8.18
CA PRO A 97 19.44 4.83 -8.70
C PRO A 97 19.31 5.19 -10.19
N GLY A 98 19.81 6.38 -10.55
CA GLY A 98 19.75 6.87 -11.93
C GLY A 98 18.39 7.41 -12.41
N ALA A 99 17.34 7.31 -11.61
CA ALA A 99 16.07 7.97 -11.92
C ALA A 99 16.16 9.49 -11.73
N GLU A 100 15.32 10.24 -12.46
CA GLU A 100 15.26 11.70 -12.34
C GLU A 100 14.95 12.15 -10.90
N PRO A 101 15.50 13.28 -10.46
CA PRO A 101 15.18 13.88 -9.16
C PRO A 101 13.66 14.04 -8.99
N PHE A 102 13.17 13.72 -7.80
CA PHE A 102 11.74 13.79 -7.49
C PHE A 102 11.52 14.45 -6.12
N THR A 103 10.59 15.40 -6.07
CA THR A 103 10.18 16.09 -4.86
C THR A 103 8.67 15.94 -4.67
N VAL A 104 8.26 15.53 -3.49
CA VAL A 104 6.86 15.42 -3.09
C VAL A 104 6.41 16.75 -2.51
N HIS A 105 5.29 17.28 -2.97
CA HIS A 105 4.61 18.46 -2.45
C HIS A 105 3.34 18.07 -1.71
N ASP A 106 2.83 18.98 -0.88
CA ASP A 106 1.55 18.76 -0.20
C ASP A 106 0.43 18.46 -1.20
N GLY A 107 -0.35 17.43 -0.94
CA GLY A 107 -1.45 17.01 -1.80
C GLY A 107 -1.07 16.15 -3.00
N ASP A 108 0.20 15.87 -3.22
CA ASP A 108 0.61 14.92 -4.27
C ASP A 108 0.07 13.52 -3.99
N ARG A 109 -0.38 12.84 -5.04
CA ARG A 109 -0.79 11.44 -4.98
C ARG A 109 0.44 10.54 -5.01
N ILE A 110 0.80 9.96 -3.89
CA ILE A 110 2.06 9.24 -3.68
C ILE A 110 1.95 7.73 -3.66
N ALA A 111 0.76 7.21 -3.39
CA ALA A 111 0.47 5.77 -3.34
C ALA A 111 -1.03 5.54 -3.51
N GLN A 112 -1.46 4.30 -3.36
CA GLN A 112 -2.87 3.93 -3.30
C GLN A 112 -3.13 2.97 -2.14
N LEU A 113 -4.32 3.07 -1.57
CA LEU A 113 -4.83 2.17 -0.55
C LEU A 113 -5.74 1.14 -1.21
N VAL A 114 -5.49 -0.12 -0.98
CA VAL A 114 -6.33 -1.23 -1.47
C VAL A 114 -6.93 -1.96 -0.27
N ILE A 115 -8.22 -2.23 -0.35
CA ILE A 115 -8.99 -2.84 0.74
C ILE A 115 -9.56 -4.15 0.22
N ALA A 116 -9.26 -5.24 0.92
CA ALA A 116 -9.74 -6.58 0.62
C ALA A 116 -10.21 -7.27 1.91
N ARG A 117 -10.81 -8.42 1.77
CA ARG A 117 -11.06 -9.32 2.90
C ARG A 117 -10.01 -10.41 2.89
N PHE A 118 -9.55 -10.83 4.06
CA PHE A 118 -8.72 -12.01 4.18
C PHE A 118 -9.51 -13.19 4.76
N ALA A 119 -9.13 -14.38 4.36
CA ALA A 119 -9.74 -15.59 4.89
C ALA A 119 -9.25 -15.84 6.34
N PRO A 120 -10.14 -16.14 7.29
CA PRO A 120 -9.72 -16.64 8.59
C PRO A 120 -8.87 -17.90 8.42
N THR A 121 -7.68 -17.92 8.99
CA THR A 121 -6.72 -19.00 8.75
C THR A 121 -6.19 -19.55 10.07
N ARG A 122 -6.05 -20.85 10.14
CA ARG A 122 -5.41 -21.59 11.22
C ARG A 122 -4.28 -22.44 10.63
N TRP A 123 -3.12 -22.35 11.20
CA TRP A 123 -2.00 -23.22 10.86
C TRP A 123 -2.18 -24.60 11.51
N HIS A 124 -1.97 -25.65 10.73
CA HIS A 124 -1.94 -27.03 11.19
C HIS A 124 -0.65 -27.65 10.68
N GLU A 125 0.29 -27.87 11.58
CA GLU A 125 1.55 -28.53 11.29
C GLU A 125 1.30 -30.02 11.01
N VAL A 126 1.87 -30.50 9.92
CA VAL A 126 1.82 -31.91 9.50
C VAL A 126 3.23 -32.39 9.18
N GLU A 127 3.48 -33.69 9.32
CA GLU A 127 4.80 -34.25 9.02
C GLU A 127 5.12 -34.22 7.52
N ARG A 128 4.11 -34.27 6.67
CA ARG A 128 4.26 -34.32 5.22
C ARG A 128 3.04 -33.67 4.54
N LEU A 129 3.27 -32.96 3.43
CA LEU A 129 2.23 -32.48 2.53
C LEU A 129 1.93 -33.56 1.47
N ASP A 130 0.73 -33.48 0.90
CA ASP A 130 0.32 -34.32 -0.23
C ASP A 130 1.14 -34.00 -1.49
N ASP A 131 1.24 -35.01 -2.37
CA ASP A 131 1.94 -34.83 -3.64
C ASP A 131 1.04 -34.17 -4.67
N THR A 132 1.61 -33.30 -5.49
CA THR A 132 0.92 -32.64 -6.62
C THR A 132 1.75 -32.79 -7.90
N PRO A 133 1.13 -32.70 -9.11
CA PRO A 133 1.88 -32.77 -10.38
C PRO A 133 2.97 -31.69 -10.48
N ARG A 134 2.79 -30.53 -9.85
CA ARG A 134 3.79 -29.45 -9.80
C ARG A 134 4.91 -29.76 -8.80
N GLY A 135 4.62 -30.43 -7.71
CA GLY A 135 5.56 -30.73 -6.63
C GLY A 135 6.28 -29.48 -6.15
N ALA A 136 7.60 -29.53 -6.07
CA ALA A 136 8.46 -28.42 -5.66
C ALA A 136 8.83 -27.44 -6.80
N GLY A 137 8.28 -27.61 -7.99
CA GLY A 137 8.57 -26.74 -9.14
C GLY A 137 8.17 -25.29 -8.91
N GLY A 138 9.12 -24.38 -9.05
CA GLY A 138 8.94 -22.94 -8.84
C GLY A 138 10.14 -22.16 -9.36
N HIS A 139 10.20 -20.85 -9.10
CA HIS A 139 11.33 -19.99 -9.45
C HIS A 139 11.77 -20.08 -10.92
N GLY A 140 10.81 -20.14 -11.84
CA GLY A 140 11.09 -20.25 -13.27
C GLY A 140 11.30 -21.69 -13.76
N SER A 141 10.93 -22.71 -13.00
CA SER A 141 11.05 -24.13 -13.39
C SER A 141 10.33 -24.47 -14.71
N THR A 142 9.35 -23.66 -15.13
CA THR A 142 8.64 -23.83 -16.41
C THR A 142 9.29 -23.05 -17.58
N GLY A 143 10.41 -22.35 -17.35
CA GLY A 143 11.11 -21.54 -18.34
C GLY A 143 10.51 -20.16 -18.57
N LEU A 144 11.07 -19.42 -19.51
CA LEU A 144 10.63 -18.06 -19.90
C LEU A 144 9.68 -18.06 -21.11
N VAL A 145 9.51 -19.19 -21.76
CA VAL A 145 8.64 -19.43 -22.93
C VAL A 145 7.99 -20.79 -22.82
#